data_c941399823327e2ce98c41a99325cab8
#
_entry.id   c941399823327e2ce98c41a99325cab8
#
_cell.length_a   1.000
_cell.length_b   1.000
_cell.length_c   1.000
_cell.angle_alpha   90.00
_cell.angle_beta   90.00
_cell.angle_gamma   90.00
#
_symmetry.space_group_name_H-M   'P 1'
#
loop_
_entity.id
_entity.type
_entity.pdbx_description
1 polymer ?
#
loop_
_entity_poly.entity_id
_entity_poly.type
_entity_poly.pdbx_seq_one_letter_code
_entity_poly.pdbx_strand_id
1 'polypeptide(L)'
;MDIQKDRFMRNLTLLFLCFIFIACERPSLKRAENLLNFSLNNSVSFLQKHEYWNDFNGNGFRIEVYDILDMNYIKNMSEKSHLKSFNYNKKYDAMRNSECGKFINNGAGFYKTIWKGDNIETVVIDTLNKKFLFCYCFI
;
A
#
# COMPACT_ATOMS: atom_id res chain seq x y z
N MET A 1 -51.36 -3.46 -6.30
CA MET A 1 -50.72 -2.75 -5.20
C MET A 1 -49.31 -3.25 -4.90
N ASP A 2 -48.80 -4.27 -5.56
CA ASP A 2 -47.47 -4.88 -5.30
C ASP A 2 -46.31 -4.32 -6.16
N ILE A 3 -46.58 -3.80 -7.31
CA ILE A 3 -45.53 -3.33 -8.25
C ILE A 3 -44.74 -2.12 -7.70
N GLN A 4 -45.39 -1.29 -6.91
CA GLN A 4 -44.74 -0.09 -6.34
C GLN A 4 -43.84 -0.45 -5.14
N LYS A 5 -44.20 -1.49 -4.39
CA LYS A 5 -43.45 -2.01 -3.26
C LYS A 5 -42.17 -2.73 -3.73
N ASP A 6 -42.27 -3.49 -4.83
CA ASP A 6 -41.13 -4.19 -5.44
C ASP A 6 -40.10 -3.21 -6.06
N ARG A 7 -40.56 -2.12 -6.66
CA ARG A 7 -39.66 -1.07 -7.17
C ARG A 7 -38.92 -0.36 -6.02
N PHE A 8 -39.60 -0.08 -4.93
CA PHE A 8 -39.00 0.57 -3.77
C PHE A 8 -37.96 -0.33 -3.11
N MET A 9 -38.27 -1.61 -2.88
CA MET A 9 -37.35 -2.61 -2.32
C MET A 9 -36.13 -2.80 -3.24
N ARG A 10 -36.30 -2.89 -4.54
CA ARG A 10 -35.21 -3.04 -5.51
C ARG A 10 -34.26 -1.83 -5.53
N ASN A 11 -34.79 -0.62 -5.44
CA ASN A 11 -34.02 0.61 -5.39
C ASN A 11 -33.27 0.72 -4.05
N LEU A 12 -33.87 0.30 -2.94
CA LEU A 12 -33.23 0.26 -1.62
C LEU A 12 -32.08 -0.73 -1.59
N THR A 13 -32.25 -1.89 -2.20
CA THR A 13 -31.20 -2.93 -2.29
C THR A 13 -30.02 -2.47 -3.16
N LEU A 14 -30.32 -1.79 -4.27
CA LEU A 14 -29.28 -1.19 -5.13
C LEU A 14 -28.49 -0.08 -4.41
N LEU A 15 -29.18 0.76 -3.65
CA LEU A 15 -28.56 1.80 -2.83
C LEU A 15 -27.64 1.20 -1.76
N PHE A 16 -28.09 0.12 -1.10
CA PHE A 16 -27.32 -0.58 -0.07
C PHE A 16 -26.08 -1.27 -0.65
N LEU A 17 -26.19 -1.87 -1.84
CA LEU A 17 -25.06 -2.43 -2.58
C LEU A 17 -24.04 -1.35 -2.96
N CYS A 18 -24.46 -0.17 -3.39
CA CYS A 18 -23.56 0.95 -3.68
C CYS A 18 -22.80 1.42 -2.42
N PHE A 19 -23.44 1.46 -1.26
CA PHE A 19 -22.78 1.84 0.01
C PHE A 19 -21.71 0.82 0.45
N ILE A 20 -21.89 -0.47 0.19
CA ILE A 20 -20.91 -1.50 0.52
C ILE A 20 -19.64 -1.33 -0.32
N PHE A 21 -19.74 -0.86 -1.57
CA PHE A 21 -18.56 -0.60 -2.43
C PHE A 21 -17.80 0.67 -2.06
N ILE A 22 -18.43 1.66 -1.42
CA ILE A 22 -17.79 2.92 -1.03
C ILE A 22 -17.04 2.77 0.32
N ALA A 23 -17.45 1.84 1.17
CA ALA A 23 -16.84 1.61 2.49
C ALA A 23 -15.62 0.68 2.48
N CYS A 24 -15.15 0.24 1.32
CA CYS A 24 -13.96 -0.62 1.22
C CYS A 24 -12.70 0.26 1.32
N GLU A 25 -12.36 0.75 2.51
CA GLU A 25 -10.99 1.15 2.82
C GLU A 25 -10.09 -0.02 2.45
N ARG A 26 -9.10 0.23 1.60
CA ARG A 26 -8.17 -0.84 1.18
C ARG A 26 -7.41 -1.33 2.41
N PRO A 27 -7.57 -2.58 2.85
CA PRO A 27 -6.95 -3.07 4.07
C PRO A 27 -5.42 -2.90 4.08
N SER A 28 -4.80 -2.97 2.90
CA SER A 28 -3.36 -2.81 2.72
C SER A 28 -2.87 -1.40 3.02
N LEU A 29 -3.61 -0.36 2.61
CA LEU A 29 -3.24 1.03 2.88
C LEU A 29 -3.31 1.32 4.38
N LYS A 30 -4.34 0.82 5.07
CA LYS A 30 -4.45 0.95 6.53
C LYS A 30 -3.31 0.24 7.27
N ARG A 31 -2.88 -0.92 6.79
CA ARG A 31 -1.70 -1.63 7.34
C ARG A 31 -0.42 -0.82 7.13
N ALA A 32 -0.25 -0.22 5.95
CA ALA A 32 0.87 0.65 5.65
C ALA A 32 0.91 1.89 6.56
N GLU A 33 -0.23 2.55 6.79
CA GLU A 33 -0.36 3.67 7.73
C GLU A 33 0.02 3.27 9.16
N ASN A 34 -0.44 2.11 9.63
CA ASN A 34 -0.07 1.60 10.95
C ASN A 34 1.45 1.33 11.06
N LEU A 35 2.06 0.84 9.98
CA LEU A 35 3.50 0.62 9.92
C LEU A 35 4.27 1.95 9.97
N LEU A 36 3.82 2.94 9.23
CA LEU A 36 4.42 4.27 9.16
C LEU A 36 4.20 5.08 10.44
N ASN A 37 3.14 4.78 11.18
CA ASN A 37 2.69 5.52 12.34
C ASN A 37 2.18 6.93 12.00
N PHE A 38 1.70 7.13 10.76
CA PHE A 38 0.99 8.33 10.32
C PHE A 38 0.00 8.01 9.21
N SER A 39 -1.01 8.87 9.03
CA SER A 39 -2.00 8.72 7.98
C SER A 39 -1.48 9.22 6.63
N LEU A 40 -1.78 8.48 5.57
CA LEU A 40 -1.47 8.90 4.21
C LEU A 40 -2.53 9.86 3.65
N ASN A 41 -3.71 9.90 4.28
CA ASN A 41 -4.84 10.72 3.84
C ASN A 41 -5.11 10.53 2.32
N ASN A 42 -5.29 11.66 1.61
CA ASN A 42 -5.43 11.68 0.14
C ASN A 42 -4.09 11.95 -0.58
N SER A 43 -2.96 11.74 0.11
CA SER A 43 -1.62 12.04 -0.44
C SER A 43 -1.10 10.98 -1.38
N VAL A 44 -1.78 9.84 -1.50
CA VAL A 44 -1.41 8.76 -2.40
C VAL A 44 -2.61 8.27 -3.21
N SER A 45 -2.36 7.83 -4.44
CA SER A 45 -3.36 7.25 -5.33
C SER A 45 -2.89 5.89 -5.83
N PHE A 46 -3.77 4.89 -5.77
CA PHE A 46 -3.43 3.53 -6.21
C PHE A 46 -3.11 3.50 -7.70
N LEU A 47 -2.00 2.88 -8.05
CA LEU A 47 -1.56 2.72 -9.42
C LEU A 47 -1.70 1.27 -9.90
N GLN A 48 -1.05 0.34 -9.21
CA GLN A 48 -1.00 -1.06 -9.63
C GLN A 48 -0.68 -2.01 -8.47
N LYS A 49 -0.95 -3.30 -8.68
CA LYS A 49 -0.67 -4.38 -7.74
C LYS A 49 0.05 -5.53 -8.46
N HIS A 50 1.06 -6.08 -7.80
CA HIS A 50 1.76 -7.30 -8.21
C HIS A 50 1.59 -8.34 -7.11
N GLU A 51 1.22 -9.57 -7.49
CA GLU A 51 1.06 -10.69 -6.57
C GLU A 51 1.70 -11.94 -7.15
N TYR A 52 2.35 -12.70 -6.28
CA TYR A 52 2.81 -14.05 -6.54
C TYR A 52 2.61 -14.90 -5.29
N TRP A 53 1.93 -16.01 -5.45
CA TRP A 53 1.68 -16.98 -4.39
C TRP A 53 2.04 -18.37 -4.86
N ASN A 54 2.79 -19.11 -4.02
CA ASN A 54 3.09 -20.50 -4.28
C ASN A 54 1.99 -21.38 -3.67
N ASP A 55 1.27 -22.10 -4.50
CA ASP A 55 0.10 -22.92 -4.10
C ASP A 55 0.47 -24.06 -3.14
N PHE A 56 1.74 -24.51 -3.13
CA PHE A 56 2.16 -25.66 -2.33
C PHE A 56 2.41 -25.34 -0.85
N ASN A 57 2.96 -24.19 -0.53
CA ASN A 57 3.36 -23.83 0.83
C ASN A 57 2.80 -22.49 1.30
N GLY A 58 2.00 -21.83 0.49
CA GLY A 58 1.41 -20.53 0.80
C GLY A 58 2.40 -19.37 0.81
N ASN A 59 3.67 -19.61 0.50
CA ASN A 59 4.68 -18.55 0.43
C ASN A 59 4.42 -17.64 -0.77
N GLY A 60 4.67 -16.37 -0.61
CA GLY A 60 4.45 -15.44 -1.70
C GLY A 60 4.61 -13.99 -1.29
N PHE A 61 4.29 -13.11 -2.21
CA PHE A 61 4.33 -11.68 -1.95
C PHE A 61 3.20 -10.94 -2.65
N ARG A 62 2.86 -9.79 -2.08
CA ARG A 62 2.01 -8.77 -2.68
C ARG A 62 2.73 -7.44 -2.60
N ILE A 63 2.78 -6.72 -3.69
CA ILE A 63 3.32 -5.36 -3.76
C ILE A 63 2.26 -4.47 -4.37
N GLU A 64 1.85 -3.46 -3.63
CA GLU A 64 0.96 -2.40 -4.10
C GLU A 64 1.76 -1.13 -4.31
N VAL A 65 1.57 -0.52 -5.47
CA VAL A 65 2.25 0.70 -5.88
C VAL A 65 1.23 1.83 -5.99
N TYR A 66 1.59 2.97 -5.44
CA TYR A 66 0.78 4.19 -5.42
C TYR A 66 1.59 5.36 -5.96
N ASP A 67 0.93 6.28 -6.64
CA ASP A 67 1.48 7.60 -6.94
C ASP A 67 1.40 8.49 -5.69
N ILE A 68 2.45 9.24 -5.40
CA ILE A 68 2.44 10.26 -4.35
C ILE A 68 1.91 11.55 -4.94
N LEU A 69 0.77 12.03 -4.44
CA LEU A 69 0.10 13.26 -4.88
C LEU A 69 0.61 14.48 -4.11
N ASP A 70 0.89 14.32 -2.81
CA ASP A 70 1.44 15.38 -1.94
C ASP A 70 2.79 14.96 -1.36
N MET A 71 3.84 15.25 -2.12
CA MET A 71 5.22 14.92 -1.73
C MET A 71 5.68 15.67 -0.50
N ASN A 72 5.28 16.93 -0.33
CA ASN A 72 5.70 17.75 0.80
C ASN A 72 5.15 17.18 2.11
N TYR A 73 3.88 16.79 2.12
CA TYR A 73 3.27 16.14 3.27
C TYR A 73 3.98 14.81 3.61
N ILE A 74 4.14 13.93 2.62
CA ILE A 74 4.75 12.60 2.81
C ILE A 74 6.19 12.72 3.30
N LYS A 75 7.00 13.61 2.71
CA LYS A 75 8.39 13.82 3.12
C LYS A 75 8.49 14.33 4.56
N ASN A 76 7.70 15.34 4.92
CA ASN A 76 7.66 15.88 6.27
C ASN A 76 7.26 14.82 7.31
N MET A 77 6.25 14.02 7.01
CA MET A 77 5.81 12.94 7.90
C MET A 77 6.85 11.81 8.01
N SER A 78 7.54 11.48 6.92
CA SER A 78 8.60 10.48 6.90
C SER A 78 9.80 10.87 7.77
N GLU A 79 10.20 12.12 7.70
CA GLU A 79 11.28 12.69 8.52
C GLU A 79 10.92 12.68 10.01
N LYS A 80 9.70 13.09 10.36
CA LYS A 80 9.18 13.07 11.74
C LYS A 80 9.06 11.66 12.32
N SER A 81 8.79 10.67 11.48
CA SER A 81 8.62 9.27 11.88
C SER A 81 9.92 8.48 11.96
N HIS A 82 11.07 9.14 11.78
CA HIS A 82 12.41 8.54 11.86
C HIS A 82 12.56 7.27 10.99
N LEU A 83 12.03 7.30 9.77
CA LEU A 83 12.16 6.20 8.82
C LEU A 83 13.63 6.08 8.35
N LYS A 84 14.03 4.87 8.00
CA LYS A 84 15.36 4.65 7.40
C LYS A 84 15.41 5.24 6.00
N SER A 85 16.49 5.93 5.66
CA SER A 85 16.72 6.43 4.31
C SER A 85 17.34 5.36 3.42
N PHE A 86 17.10 5.44 2.13
CA PHE A 86 17.77 4.63 1.10
C PHE A 86 18.15 5.47 -0.12
N ASN A 87 19.15 4.97 -0.84
CA ASN A 87 19.51 5.44 -2.17
C ASN A 87 19.87 4.22 -3.01
N TYR A 88 19.05 3.89 -3.99
CA TYR A 88 19.18 2.68 -4.81
C TYR A 88 20.50 2.62 -5.61
N ASN A 89 21.12 3.76 -5.89
CA ASN A 89 22.39 3.83 -6.61
C ASN A 89 23.59 3.41 -5.74
N LYS A 90 23.44 3.32 -4.42
CA LYS A 90 24.52 2.86 -3.54
C LYS A 90 24.66 1.34 -3.61
N LYS A 91 25.89 0.87 -3.79
CA LYS A 91 26.22 -0.55 -4.03
C LYS A 91 25.73 -1.51 -2.95
N TYR A 92 25.61 -1.06 -1.70
CA TYR A 92 25.26 -1.89 -0.53
C TYR A 92 23.98 -1.41 0.15
N ASP A 93 23.09 -0.78 -0.58
CA ASP A 93 21.81 -0.37 0.00
C ASP A 93 20.94 -1.60 0.29
N ALA A 94 20.50 -1.75 1.54
CA ALA A 94 19.69 -2.89 1.98
C ALA A 94 18.36 -3.01 1.20
N MET A 95 17.80 -1.88 0.75
CA MET A 95 16.57 -1.86 -0.04
C MET A 95 16.74 -2.50 -1.42
N ARG A 96 17.93 -2.42 -2.01
CA ARG A 96 18.23 -2.99 -3.33
C ARG A 96 18.05 -4.51 -3.38
N ASN A 97 18.31 -5.18 -2.27
CA ASN A 97 18.23 -6.63 -2.16
C ASN A 97 16.86 -7.12 -1.64
N SER A 98 15.94 -6.22 -1.34
CA SER A 98 14.59 -6.57 -0.90
C SER A 98 13.66 -6.87 -2.09
N GLU A 99 12.56 -7.60 -1.85
CA GLU A 99 11.53 -7.79 -2.87
C GLU A 99 10.95 -6.47 -3.36
N CYS A 100 10.75 -5.50 -2.46
CA CYS A 100 10.34 -4.14 -2.83
C CYS A 100 11.34 -3.44 -3.73
N GLY A 101 12.64 -3.63 -3.48
CA GLY A 101 13.71 -3.02 -4.26
C GLY A 101 13.70 -3.40 -5.73
N LYS A 102 13.17 -4.59 -6.07
CA LYS A 102 13.02 -5.02 -7.45
C LYS A 102 12.03 -4.16 -8.26
N PHE A 103 11.13 -3.47 -7.58
CA PHE A 103 10.13 -2.58 -8.18
C PHE A 103 10.51 -1.10 -8.13
N ILE A 104 11.70 -0.79 -7.59
CA ILE A 104 12.23 0.57 -7.52
C ILE A 104 13.40 0.65 -8.47
N ASN A 105 13.30 1.51 -9.47
CA ASN A 105 14.37 1.74 -10.42
C ASN A 105 15.02 3.11 -10.14
N ASN A 106 16.29 3.08 -9.69
CA ASN A 106 17.04 4.29 -9.38
C ASN A 106 16.32 5.25 -8.41
N GLY A 107 15.64 4.69 -7.40
CA GLY A 107 14.88 5.45 -6.41
C GLY A 107 15.74 5.95 -5.25
N ALA A 108 15.21 6.90 -4.51
CA ALA A 108 15.75 7.37 -3.24
C ALA A 108 14.61 7.84 -2.33
N GLY A 109 14.77 7.69 -1.03
CA GLY A 109 13.74 8.12 -0.09
C GLY A 109 13.82 7.43 1.26
N PHE A 110 12.70 6.91 1.72
CA PHE A 110 12.57 6.32 3.05
C PHE A 110 11.91 4.95 3.00
N TYR A 111 12.20 4.11 4.00
CA TYR A 111 11.53 2.82 4.15
C TYR A 111 11.43 2.39 5.61
N LYS A 112 10.52 1.46 5.86
CA LYS A 112 10.41 0.73 7.12
C LYS A 112 9.99 -0.70 6.86
N THR A 113 10.68 -1.63 7.51
CA THR A 113 10.37 -3.06 7.45
C THR A 113 10.10 -3.57 8.86
N ILE A 114 9.07 -4.39 9.00
CA ILE A 114 8.80 -5.14 10.24
C ILE A 114 8.62 -6.62 9.92
N TRP A 115 8.99 -7.44 10.90
CA TRP A 115 8.77 -8.88 10.91
C TRP A 115 7.64 -9.21 11.88
N LYS A 116 6.69 -10.00 11.42
CA LYS A 116 5.56 -10.50 12.21
C LYS A 116 5.45 -12.01 12.04
N GLY A 117 6.20 -12.78 12.84
CA GLY A 117 6.35 -14.21 12.62
C GLY A 117 6.98 -14.49 11.25
N ASP A 118 6.26 -15.24 10.41
CA ASP A 118 6.71 -15.59 9.05
C ASP A 118 6.36 -14.51 8.00
N ASN A 119 5.83 -13.38 8.45
CA ASN A 119 5.43 -12.30 7.56
C ASN A 119 6.42 -11.13 7.63
N ILE A 120 6.71 -10.55 6.47
CA ILE A 120 7.50 -9.34 6.35
C ILE A 120 6.62 -8.27 5.72
N GLU A 121 6.47 -7.14 6.38
CA GLU A 121 5.81 -5.97 5.85
C GLU A 121 6.83 -4.85 5.64
N THR A 122 6.85 -4.28 4.45
CA THR A 122 7.74 -3.17 4.11
C THR A 122 6.95 -2.06 3.44
N VAL A 123 7.14 -0.84 3.90
CA VAL A 123 6.73 0.36 3.18
C VAL A 123 7.95 1.04 2.61
N VAL A 124 7.81 1.56 1.39
CA VAL A 124 8.83 2.32 0.70
C VAL A 124 8.23 3.62 0.20
N ILE A 125 8.90 4.71 0.48
CA ILE A 125 8.56 6.04 0.01
C ILE A 125 9.69 6.50 -0.91
N ASP A 126 9.49 6.32 -2.21
CA ASP A 126 10.43 6.75 -3.23
C ASP A 126 10.15 8.22 -3.58
N THR A 127 10.93 9.10 -2.99
CA THR A 127 10.77 10.54 -3.17
C THR A 127 11.27 11.02 -4.53
N LEU A 128 12.18 10.28 -5.16
CA LEU A 128 12.73 10.62 -6.46
C LEU A 128 11.70 10.34 -7.58
N ASN A 129 11.09 9.16 -7.56
CA ASN A 129 10.12 8.74 -8.58
C ASN A 129 8.66 9.02 -8.18
N LYS A 130 8.43 9.65 -7.02
CA LYS A 130 7.10 9.95 -6.47
C LYS A 130 6.21 8.72 -6.36
N LYS A 131 6.77 7.62 -5.84
CA LYS A 131 6.06 6.36 -5.63
C LYS A 131 6.03 5.98 -4.16
N PHE A 132 4.91 5.44 -3.75
CA PHE A 132 4.73 4.79 -2.47
C PHE A 132 4.46 3.31 -2.73
N LEU A 133 5.19 2.42 -2.04
CA LEU A 133 5.03 0.98 -2.17
C LEU A 133 4.69 0.38 -0.81
N PHE A 134 3.75 -0.54 -0.80
CA PHE A 134 3.51 -1.43 0.32
C PHE A 134 3.74 -2.87 -0.12
N CYS A 135 4.73 -3.51 0.51
CA CYS A 135 5.09 -4.89 0.26
C CYS A 135 4.68 -5.76 1.44
N TYR A 136 4.08 -6.88 1.12
CA TYR A 136 3.76 -7.93 2.06
C TYR A 136 4.32 -9.25 1.53
N CYS A 137 5.21 -9.88 2.31
CA CYS A 137 5.80 -11.17 1.99
C CYS A 137 5.44 -12.18 3.09
N PHE A 138 5.08 -13.38 2.67
CA PHE A 138 4.86 -14.55 3.51
C PHE A 138 5.92 -15.59 3.16
N ILE A 139 6.66 -16.08 4.18
CA ILE A 139 7.79 -17.00 4.01
C ILE A 139 7.44 -18.37 4.59
#